data_08bd4c21ad83fbe7c686d26de2612094
#
_entry.id   08bd4c21ad83fbe7c686d26de2612094
#
_cell.length_a   1.000
_cell.length_b   1.000
_cell.length_c   1.000
_cell.angle_alpha   90.00
_cell.angle_beta   90.00
_cell.angle_gamma   90.00
#
_symmetry.space_group_name_H-M   'P 1'
#
loop_
_entity.id
_entity.type
_entity.pdbx_description
1 polymer ?
#
loop_
_entity_poly.entity_id
_entity_poly.type
_entity_poly.pdbx_seq_one_letter_code
_entity_poly.pdbx_strand_id
1 'polypeptide(L)'
;IVHNINKVHEYTVSFLANAIWDPTQMYNHITNNWGDKPHDIPFDVRQPASWDFAKSYLSSWVKENPDTDVVRFTTFFYHFTLLFNNLGKEKFVDWFGYGTSVSVAALEAFEKEKGYRLRPEDFIDKGYYNSAFRIPSKRYLDYIDFIQRFATQKAKDLVKIVHDAGKEAMMFLGDNWIGIEPYGKYFGEIGLDAVVGSVGNGTTLRMISEIPHVKYTEGRFLPYFFPDTFYEGNDPTIEATLNWLTARRAILRKPVDRIGYGGYLSLAYKFPKFVDYIEKVADE
;
A
#
# COMPACT_ATOMS: atom_id res chain seq x y z
N ILE A 1 -20.13 -20.48 -18.46
CA ILE A 1 -20.02 -21.80 -19.14
C ILE A 1 -18.68 -21.81 -19.85
N VAL A 2 -17.83 -22.80 -19.55
CA VAL A 2 -16.53 -22.97 -20.19
C VAL A 2 -16.71 -23.97 -21.35
N HIS A 3 -16.26 -23.58 -22.55
CA HIS A 3 -16.33 -24.42 -23.75
C HIS A 3 -14.95 -24.96 -24.11
N ASN A 4 -14.90 -26.07 -24.81
CA ASN A 4 -13.65 -26.70 -25.30
C ASN A 4 -12.66 -27.04 -24.18
N ILE A 5 -13.17 -27.65 -23.14
CA ILE A 5 -12.38 -28.03 -21.96
C ILE A 5 -11.44 -29.18 -22.33
N ASN A 6 -10.15 -28.98 -22.10
CA ASN A 6 -9.17 -30.07 -22.14
C ASN A 6 -9.26 -30.89 -20.85
N LYS A 7 -9.32 -32.21 -20.96
CA LYS A 7 -9.31 -33.09 -19.81
C LYS A 7 -8.04 -32.89 -19.00
N VAL A 8 -8.12 -33.04 -17.68
CA VAL A 8 -7.04 -32.87 -16.70
C VAL A 8 -6.43 -31.46 -16.63
N HIS A 9 -7.10 -30.44 -17.13
CA HIS A 9 -6.71 -29.06 -16.91
C HIS A 9 -7.62 -28.40 -15.87
N GLU A 10 -7.04 -27.58 -15.02
CA GLU A 10 -7.77 -26.70 -14.11
C GLU A 10 -8.05 -25.37 -14.82
N TYR A 11 -9.24 -24.84 -14.64
CA TYR A 11 -9.66 -23.59 -15.25
C TYR A 11 -10.15 -22.62 -14.19
N THR A 12 -9.64 -21.41 -14.22
CA THR A 12 -10.14 -20.31 -13.41
C THR A 12 -11.02 -19.42 -14.25
N VAL A 13 -12.23 -19.16 -13.79
CA VAL A 13 -13.10 -18.15 -14.35
C VAL A 13 -12.92 -16.86 -13.57
N SER A 14 -12.34 -15.86 -14.21
CA SER A 14 -12.10 -14.55 -13.62
C SER A 14 -13.08 -13.54 -14.17
N PHE A 15 -13.49 -12.60 -13.34
CA PHE A 15 -14.29 -11.44 -13.75
C PHE A 15 -13.76 -10.21 -13.01
N LEU A 16 -13.86 -9.07 -13.68
CA LEU A 16 -13.56 -7.79 -13.08
C LEU A 16 -14.83 -7.28 -12.41
N ALA A 17 -14.80 -7.13 -11.11
CA ALA A 17 -15.86 -6.47 -10.38
C ALA A 17 -15.37 -5.07 -9.97
N ASN A 18 -16.13 -4.04 -10.35
CA ASN A 18 -15.96 -2.73 -9.72
C ASN A 18 -16.54 -2.82 -8.32
N ALA A 19 -15.70 -3.23 -7.37
CA ALA A 19 -16.10 -3.36 -5.99
C ALA A 19 -16.20 -1.98 -5.35
N ILE A 20 -17.34 -1.70 -4.74
CA ILE A 20 -17.45 -0.64 -3.76
C ILE A 20 -16.80 -1.18 -2.48
N TRP A 21 -15.68 -0.58 -2.10
CA TRP A 21 -15.02 -0.92 -0.85
C TRP A 21 -15.65 -0.13 0.28
N ASP A 22 -16.13 -0.84 1.28
CA ASP A 22 -16.72 -0.24 2.47
C ASP A 22 -15.68 -0.20 3.60
N PRO A 23 -15.17 0.98 3.98
CA PRO A 23 -14.16 1.10 5.02
C PRO A 23 -14.66 0.66 6.41
N THR A 24 -15.97 0.54 6.63
CA THR A 24 -16.51 0.01 7.89
C THR A 24 -16.24 -1.48 8.07
N GLN A 25 -15.91 -2.19 7.02
CA GLN A 25 -15.47 -3.58 7.06
C GLN A 25 -14.02 -3.72 7.50
N MET A 26 -13.31 -2.62 7.70
CA MET A 26 -11.91 -2.57 8.10
C MET A 26 -11.76 -2.28 9.59
N TYR A 27 -10.58 -2.54 10.12
CA TYR A 27 -10.21 -2.24 11.51
C TYR A 27 -10.41 -0.76 11.88
N ASN A 28 -10.31 0.13 10.92
CA ASN A 28 -10.53 1.56 11.13
C ASN A 28 -11.91 1.89 11.71
N HIS A 29 -12.95 1.17 11.33
CA HIS A 29 -14.28 1.32 11.90
C HIS A 29 -14.28 1.02 13.40
N ILE A 30 -13.62 -0.08 13.79
CA ILE A 30 -13.55 -0.53 15.19
C ILE A 30 -12.67 0.42 16.02
N THR A 31 -11.53 0.82 15.49
CA THR A 31 -10.51 1.59 16.21
C THR A 31 -10.84 3.07 16.33
N ASN A 32 -11.52 3.63 15.35
CA ASN A 32 -11.86 5.05 15.29
C ASN A 32 -13.27 5.35 15.75
N ASN A 33 -14.04 4.33 16.11
CA ASN A 33 -15.41 4.46 16.59
C ASN A 33 -16.28 5.36 15.68
N TRP A 34 -16.30 5.03 14.38
CA TRP A 34 -17.02 5.83 13.39
C TRP A 34 -18.53 5.86 13.59
N GLY A 35 -19.09 4.81 14.23
CA GLY A 35 -20.52 4.75 14.53
C GLY A 35 -21.38 4.90 13.28
N ASP A 36 -22.32 5.83 13.31
CA ASP A 36 -23.26 6.11 12.22
C ASP A 36 -22.73 7.11 11.18
N LYS A 37 -21.43 7.39 11.15
CA LYS A 37 -20.85 8.28 10.13
C LYS A 37 -21.08 7.69 8.75
N PRO A 38 -21.32 8.56 7.75
CA PRO A 38 -21.37 8.11 6.36
C PRO A 38 -20.09 7.35 5.99
N HIS A 39 -20.26 6.27 5.26
CA HIS A 39 -19.14 5.50 4.75
C HIS A 39 -18.45 6.28 3.62
N ASP A 40 -17.12 6.40 3.70
CA ASP A 40 -16.35 6.97 2.63
C ASP A 40 -16.30 5.97 1.46
N ILE A 41 -16.80 6.40 0.31
CA ILE A 41 -16.74 5.60 -0.91
C ILE A 41 -15.43 5.91 -1.62
N PRO A 42 -14.65 4.90 -2.04
CA PRO A 42 -13.47 5.11 -2.85
C PRO A 42 -13.80 5.90 -4.12
N PHE A 43 -12.96 6.85 -4.46
CA PHE A 43 -13.15 7.70 -5.63
C PHE A 43 -11.99 7.57 -6.62
N ASP A 44 -12.30 7.75 -7.90
CA ASP A 44 -11.31 7.67 -8.97
C ASP A 44 -10.70 9.05 -9.24
N VAL A 45 -9.41 9.20 -8.94
CA VAL A 45 -8.66 10.45 -9.20
C VAL A 45 -8.37 10.70 -10.69
N ARG A 46 -8.79 9.81 -11.58
CA ARG A 46 -8.85 10.11 -13.02
C ARG A 46 -9.99 11.06 -13.36
N GLN A 47 -10.98 11.15 -12.51
CA GLN A 47 -12.06 12.12 -12.64
C GLN A 47 -11.57 13.49 -12.19
N PRO A 48 -11.70 14.55 -13.01
CA PRO A 48 -11.19 15.89 -12.68
C PRO A 48 -11.69 16.41 -11.34
N ALA A 49 -12.97 16.27 -11.06
CA ALA A 49 -13.58 16.76 -9.80
C ALA A 49 -12.96 16.07 -8.56
N SER A 50 -12.74 14.75 -8.62
CA SER A 50 -12.11 13.99 -7.54
C SER A 50 -10.65 14.42 -7.34
N TRP A 51 -9.94 14.65 -8.45
CA TRP A 51 -8.56 15.10 -8.38
C TRP A 51 -8.42 16.52 -7.84
N ASP A 52 -9.26 17.43 -8.27
CA ASP A 52 -9.27 18.81 -7.80
C ASP A 52 -9.64 18.87 -6.31
N PHE A 53 -10.59 18.04 -5.87
CA PHE A 53 -10.90 17.89 -4.46
C PHE A 53 -9.68 17.40 -3.67
N ALA A 54 -9.00 16.35 -4.09
CA ALA A 54 -7.82 15.82 -3.40
C ALA A 54 -6.71 16.86 -3.23
N LYS A 55 -6.40 17.60 -4.30
CA LYS A 55 -5.41 18.69 -4.25
C LYS A 55 -5.83 19.83 -3.31
N SER A 56 -7.08 20.25 -3.42
CA SER A 56 -7.62 21.35 -2.60
C SER A 56 -7.65 20.98 -1.13
N TYR A 57 -8.09 19.74 -0.82
CA TYR A 57 -8.10 19.24 0.54
C TYR A 57 -6.69 19.22 1.14
N LEU A 58 -5.71 18.65 0.45
CA LEU A 58 -4.33 18.63 0.93
C LEU A 58 -3.77 20.03 1.11
N SER A 59 -4.05 20.94 0.15
CA SER A 59 -3.59 22.34 0.22
C SER A 59 -4.16 23.09 1.43
N SER A 60 -5.41 22.84 1.80
CA SER A 60 -6.02 23.39 3.01
C SER A 60 -5.44 22.75 4.25
N TRP A 61 -5.34 21.43 4.25
CA TRP A 61 -4.85 20.69 5.40
C TRP A 61 -3.42 21.09 5.82
N VAL A 62 -2.49 21.23 4.88
CA VAL A 62 -1.10 21.63 5.21
C VAL A 62 -1.02 23.04 5.78
N LYS A 63 -1.95 23.92 5.44
CA LYS A 63 -2.04 25.27 6.00
C LYS A 63 -2.64 25.28 7.40
N GLU A 64 -3.65 24.46 7.62
CA GLU A 64 -4.36 24.34 8.90
C GLU A 64 -3.54 23.59 9.95
N ASN A 65 -2.49 22.87 9.53
CA ASN A 65 -1.60 22.10 10.41
C ASN A 65 -0.14 22.61 10.29
N PRO A 66 0.15 23.84 10.74
CA PRO A 66 1.48 24.45 10.58
C PRO A 66 2.58 23.69 11.33
N ASP A 67 2.26 23.08 12.47
CA ASP A 67 3.22 22.36 13.34
C ASP A 67 3.56 20.95 12.85
N THR A 68 3.01 20.53 11.70
CA THR A 68 3.36 19.24 11.10
C THR A 68 4.61 19.40 10.25
N ASP A 69 5.67 18.64 10.54
CA ASP A 69 6.91 18.66 9.76
C ASP A 69 6.85 17.70 8.57
N VAL A 70 6.23 16.54 8.74
CA VAL A 70 6.21 15.46 7.75
C VAL A 70 4.78 15.03 7.44
N VAL A 71 4.39 15.09 6.17
CA VAL A 71 3.13 14.55 5.69
C VAL A 71 3.35 13.14 5.16
N ARG A 72 2.73 12.16 5.80
CA ARG A 72 2.84 10.76 5.42
C ARG A 72 1.61 10.33 4.62
N PHE A 73 1.83 9.99 3.38
CA PHE A 73 0.85 9.35 2.52
C PHE A 73 0.81 7.85 2.80
N THR A 74 -0.38 7.29 2.85
CA THR A 74 -0.56 5.85 2.92
C THR A 74 -0.89 5.35 1.54
N THR A 75 0.13 4.96 0.82
CA THR A 75 0.09 4.46 -0.56
C THR A 75 -0.65 5.37 -1.55
N PHE A 76 -0.10 5.46 -2.74
CA PHE A 76 -0.77 6.10 -3.87
C PHE A 76 -1.33 5.01 -4.79
N PHE A 77 -2.49 5.27 -5.33
CA PHE A 77 -3.26 4.48 -6.29
C PHE A 77 -2.42 3.68 -7.25
N TYR A 78 -2.18 2.43 -7.12
CA TYR A 78 -1.27 1.93 -8.08
C TYR A 78 -1.45 0.54 -8.57
N HIS A 79 -2.00 -0.37 -7.94
CA HIS A 79 -2.17 -1.65 -8.61
C HIS A 79 -2.82 -2.70 -7.75
N PHE A 80 -2.96 -3.85 -8.35
CA PHE A 80 -3.53 -5.02 -7.75
C PHE A 80 -2.57 -5.72 -6.81
N THR A 81 -3.11 -6.20 -5.71
CA THR A 81 -2.45 -7.19 -4.87
C THR A 81 -3.14 -8.53 -5.05
N LEU A 82 -2.36 -9.55 -5.34
CA LEU A 82 -2.84 -10.91 -5.43
C LEU A 82 -2.84 -11.52 -4.02
N LEU A 83 -4.02 -11.90 -3.54
CA LEU A 83 -4.19 -12.57 -2.25
C LEU A 83 -4.69 -14.00 -2.48
N PHE A 84 -4.21 -14.91 -1.64
CA PHE A 84 -4.67 -16.29 -1.62
C PHE A 84 -5.56 -16.51 -0.41
N ASN A 85 -6.69 -17.16 -0.62
CA ASN A 85 -7.53 -17.61 0.48
C ASN A 85 -7.03 -18.97 1.04
N ASN A 86 -7.70 -19.48 2.07
CA ASN A 86 -7.35 -20.76 2.71
C ASN A 86 -7.41 -21.98 1.77
N LEU A 87 -8.02 -21.84 0.61
CA LEU A 87 -8.09 -22.88 -0.41
C LEU A 87 -6.97 -22.73 -1.47
N GLY A 88 -6.03 -21.81 -1.27
CA GLY A 88 -4.97 -21.50 -2.22
C GLY A 88 -5.46 -20.83 -3.50
N LYS A 89 -6.71 -20.32 -3.52
CA LYS A 89 -7.28 -19.64 -4.66
C LYS A 89 -6.98 -18.16 -4.61
N GLU A 90 -6.59 -17.63 -5.73
CA GLU A 90 -6.25 -16.22 -5.88
C GLU A 90 -7.48 -15.33 -5.75
N LYS A 91 -7.34 -14.31 -4.95
CA LYS A 91 -8.28 -13.21 -4.85
C LYS A 91 -7.57 -11.95 -5.27
N PHE A 92 -8.07 -11.33 -6.30
CA PHE A 92 -7.54 -10.10 -6.83
C PHE A 92 -8.10 -8.91 -6.05
N VAL A 93 -7.24 -8.08 -5.48
CA VAL A 93 -7.66 -6.91 -4.70
C VAL A 93 -6.81 -5.72 -5.09
N ASP A 94 -7.45 -4.62 -5.47
CA ASP A 94 -6.86 -3.30 -5.52
C ASP A 94 -7.01 -2.68 -4.14
N TRP A 95 -6.05 -2.94 -3.28
CA TRP A 95 -6.16 -2.72 -1.84
C TRP A 95 -6.38 -1.25 -1.46
N PHE A 96 -5.61 -0.35 -2.04
CA PHE A 96 -5.68 1.07 -1.75
C PHE A 96 -5.88 1.94 -3.00
N GLY A 97 -5.98 1.33 -4.13
CA GLY A 97 -6.09 2.03 -5.40
C GLY A 97 -7.47 2.60 -5.69
N TYR A 98 -8.42 2.30 -4.84
CA TYR A 98 -9.79 2.80 -4.99
C TYR A 98 -10.38 2.60 -6.39
N GLY A 99 -10.01 1.51 -7.03
CA GLY A 99 -10.43 1.23 -8.40
C GLY A 99 -9.76 2.08 -9.48
N THR A 100 -8.86 2.98 -9.12
CA THR A 100 -8.19 3.91 -10.05
C THR A 100 -7.41 3.18 -11.15
N SER A 101 -6.85 2.01 -10.83
CA SER A 101 -6.07 1.21 -11.77
C SER A 101 -6.93 0.53 -12.83
N VAL A 102 -8.18 0.24 -12.52
CA VAL A 102 -9.11 -0.55 -13.34
C VAL A 102 -10.50 0.07 -13.44
N SER A 103 -10.64 1.33 -13.07
CA SER A 103 -11.89 2.06 -13.28
C SER A 103 -12.23 2.14 -14.77
N VAL A 104 -13.48 2.42 -15.07
CA VAL A 104 -13.92 2.63 -16.47
C VAL A 104 -13.04 3.69 -17.14
N ALA A 105 -12.79 4.82 -16.45
CA ALA A 105 -11.92 5.88 -16.94
C ALA A 105 -10.48 5.42 -17.17
N ALA A 106 -9.94 4.53 -16.32
CA ALA A 106 -8.61 3.96 -16.51
C ALA A 106 -8.54 3.06 -17.75
N LEU A 107 -9.54 2.20 -17.93
CA LEU A 107 -9.61 1.28 -19.08
C LEU A 107 -9.78 2.02 -20.40
N GLU A 108 -10.62 3.05 -20.43
CA GLU A 108 -10.80 3.91 -21.60
C GLU A 108 -9.55 4.72 -21.93
N ALA A 109 -8.87 5.28 -20.91
CA ALA A 109 -7.62 5.99 -21.10
C ALA A 109 -6.50 5.07 -21.62
N PHE A 110 -6.42 3.84 -21.12
CA PHE A 110 -5.49 2.84 -21.63
C PHE A 110 -5.78 2.48 -23.08
N GLU A 111 -7.03 2.17 -23.41
CA GLU A 111 -7.45 1.84 -24.77
C GLU A 111 -7.13 2.97 -25.77
N LYS A 112 -7.38 4.22 -25.35
CA LYS A 112 -7.03 5.41 -26.14
C LYS A 112 -5.53 5.55 -26.38
N GLU A 113 -4.71 5.23 -25.38
CA GLU A 113 -3.25 5.35 -25.49
C GLU A 113 -2.62 4.21 -26.28
N LYS A 114 -3.05 2.99 -26.01
CA LYS A 114 -2.39 1.78 -26.55
C LYS A 114 -3.06 1.22 -27.82
N GLY A 115 -4.28 1.68 -28.13
CA GLY A 115 -5.02 1.22 -29.31
C GLY A 115 -5.66 -0.15 -29.15
N TYR A 116 -5.74 -0.70 -27.94
CA TYR A 116 -6.42 -1.95 -27.66
C TYR A 116 -6.98 -1.98 -26.23
N ARG A 117 -8.01 -2.78 -26.03
CA ARG A 117 -8.69 -2.95 -24.75
C ARG A 117 -8.02 -4.03 -23.89
N LEU A 118 -7.87 -3.74 -22.59
CA LEU A 118 -7.44 -4.74 -21.61
C LEU A 118 -8.60 -5.70 -21.28
N ARG A 119 -8.20 -6.93 -20.97
CA ARG A 119 -9.09 -7.99 -20.50
C ARG A 119 -8.65 -8.43 -19.10
N PRO A 120 -9.50 -9.07 -18.30
CA PRO A 120 -9.15 -9.51 -16.95
C PRO A 120 -7.86 -10.31 -16.87
N GLU A 121 -7.60 -11.18 -17.81
CA GLU A 121 -6.38 -11.99 -17.86
C GLU A 121 -5.10 -11.20 -18.16
N ASP A 122 -5.22 -9.99 -18.70
CA ASP A 122 -4.05 -9.13 -18.98
C ASP A 122 -3.48 -8.55 -17.68
N PHE A 123 -4.30 -8.31 -16.66
CA PHE A 123 -3.86 -7.80 -15.35
C PHE A 123 -3.05 -8.78 -14.53
N ILE A 124 -3.38 -10.06 -14.65
CA ILE A 124 -2.71 -11.15 -13.92
C ILE A 124 -1.71 -11.90 -14.79
N ASP A 125 -1.44 -11.42 -16.00
CA ASP A 125 -0.56 -12.05 -16.98
C ASP A 125 -0.87 -13.55 -17.14
N LYS A 126 -2.14 -13.86 -17.33
CA LYS A 126 -2.69 -15.23 -17.47
C LYS A 126 -2.46 -16.12 -16.23
N GLY A 127 -2.41 -15.52 -15.05
CA GLY A 127 -2.16 -16.23 -13.79
C GLY A 127 -0.68 -16.36 -13.41
N TYR A 128 0.23 -15.84 -14.22
CA TYR A 128 1.68 -15.91 -13.94
C TYR A 128 2.24 -14.64 -13.31
N TYR A 129 1.40 -13.73 -12.94
CA TYR A 129 1.74 -12.41 -12.40
C TYR A 129 2.89 -12.43 -11.37
N ASN A 130 2.82 -13.29 -10.37
CA ASN A 130 3.81 -13.39 -9.29
C ASN A 130 4.83 -14.51 -9.46
N SER A 131 4.91 -15.12 -10.64
CA SER A 131 5.92 -16.14 -10.92
C SER A 131 7.29 -15.50 -11.18
N ALA A 132 8.29 -15.83 -10.39
CA ALA A 132 9.64 -15.28 -10.50
C ALA A 132 10.34 -15.63 -11.83
N PHE A 133 9.90 -16.68 -12.51
CA PHE A 133 10.54 -17.19 -13.73
C PHE A 133 9.73 -16.92 -15.01
N ARG A 134 8.63 -16.18 -14.91
CA ARG A 134 7.84 -15.85 -16.09
C ARG A 134 8.51 -14.78 -16.95
N ILE A 135 8.26 -14.82 -18.22
CA ILE A 135 8.51 -13.70 -19.13
C ILE A 135 7.21 -12.90 -19.23
N PRO A 136 7.16 -11.64 -18.75
CA PRO A 136 5.95 -10.84 -18.78
C PRO A 136 5.46 -10.65 -20.22
N SER A 137 4.14 -10.73 -20.41
CA SER A 137 3.56 -10.41 -21.70
C SER A 137 3.63 -8.91 -22.00
N LYS A 138 3.67 -8.56 -23.28
CA LYS A 138 3.64 -7.16 -23.69
C LYS A 138 2.44 -6.41 -23.14
N ARG A 139 1.25 -7.03 -23.13
CA ARG A 139 0.03 -6.41 -22.59
C ARG A 139 0.14 -6.09 -21.12
N TYR A 140 0.71 -7.00 -20.34
CA TYR A 140 0.98 -6.78 -18.92
C TYR A 140 1.99 -5.64 -18.71
N LEU A 141 3.09 -5.62 -19.46
CA LEU A 141 4.09 -4.55 -19.38
C LEU A 141 3.53 -3.19 -19.79
N ASP A 142 2.71 -3.14 -20.84
CA ASP A 142 2.03 -1.91 -21.26
C ASP A 142 1.08 -1.39 -20.18
N TYR A 143 0.37 -2.30 -19.49
CA TYR A 143 -0.51 -1.94 -18.38
C TYR A 143 0.29 -1.42 -17.18
N ILE A 144 1.36 -2.09 -16.78
CA ILE A 144 2.20 -1.66 -15.66
C ILE A 144 2.83 -0.30 -15.93
N ASP A 145 3.39 -0.08 -17.11
CA ASP A 145 3.94 1.23 -17.50
C ASP A 145 2.87 2.34 -17.45
N PHE A 146 1.68 2.05 -17.95
CA PHE A 146 0.56 2.99 -17.92
C PHE A 146 0.17 3.39 -16.48
N ILE A 147 0.07 2.41 -15.56
CA ILE A 147 -0.27 2.67 -14.15
C ILE A 147 0.87 3.41 -13.46
N GLN A 148 2.11 2.99 -13.65
CA GLN A 148 3.28 3.62 -13.03
C GLN A 148 3.40 5.10 -13.40
N ARG A 149 3.23 5.44 -14.66
CA ARG A 149 3.27 6.85 -15.10
C ARG A 149 2.15 7.67 -14.48
N PHE A 150 0.95 7.13 -14.44
CA PHE A 150 -0.19 7.81 -13.84
C PHE A 150 0.02 8.02 -12.33
N ALA A 151 0.38 6.96 -11.61
CA ALA A 151 0.60 7.02 -10.15
C ALA A 151 1.74 7.99 -9.81
N THR A 152 2.85 7.93 -10.54
CA THR A 152 3.98 8.84 -10.37
C THR A 152 3.58 10.31 -10.55
N GLN A 153 2.83 10.62 -11.60
CA GLN A 153 2.40 12.00 -11.84
C GLN A 153 1.49 12.50 -10.72
N LYS A 154 0.53 11.69 -10.28
CA LYS A 154 -0.38 12.06 -9.19
C LYS A 154 0.36 12.21 -7.86
N ALA A 155 1.28 11.29 -7.56
CA ALA A 155 2.12 11.39 -6.37
C ALA A 155 2.99 12.66 -6.39
N LYS A 156 3.64 12.95 -7.51
CA LYS A 156 4.45 14.15 -7.70
C LYS A 156 3.67 15.44 -7.46
N ASP A 157 2.45 15.52 -7.97
CA ASP A 157 1.60 16.70 -7.79
C ASP A 157 1.25 16.92 -6.31
N LEU A 158 0.96 15.84 -5.56
CA LEU A 158 0.66 15.92 -4.13
C LEU A 158 1.91 16.23 -3.30
N VAL A 159 3.03 15.60 -3.59
CA VAL A 159 4.32 15.87 -2.95
C VAL A 159 4.71 17.34 -3.13
N LYS A 160 4.50 17.87 -4.32
CA LYS A 160 4.74 19.31 -4.57
C LYS A 160 3.93 20.22 -3.65
N ILE A 161 2.66 19.90 -3.40
CA ILE A 161 1.82 20.69 -2.47
C ILE A 161 2.44 20.69 -1.05
N VAL A 162 2.94 19.54 -0.61
CA VAL A 162 3.60 19.41 0.69
C VAL A 162 4.88 20.23 0.75
N HIS A 163 5.72 20.14 -0.27
CA HIS A 163 6.98 20.88 -0.35
C HIS A 163 6.73 22.41 -0.46
N ASP A 164 5.73 22.85 -1.23
CA ASP A 164 5.37 24.26 -1.32
C ASP A 164 4.92 24.83 0.03
N ALA A 165 4.49 23.98 0.97
CA ALA A 165 4.18 24.35 2.36
C ALA A 165 5.40 24.25 3.30
N GLY A 166 6.59 23.95 2.79
CA GLY A 166 7.82 23.82 3.57
C GLY A 166 7.93 22.56 4.42
N LYS A 167 7.15 21.51 4.08
CA LYS A 167 7.08 20.25 4.82
C LYS A 167 7.73 19.11 4.02
N GLU A 168 8.13 18.06 4.73
CA GLU A 168 8.62 16.83 4.08
C GLU A 168 7.46 15.90 3.69
N ALA A 169 7.64 15.18 2.59
CA ALA A 169 6.71 14.19 2.09
C ALA A 169 7.26 12.77 2.27
N MET A 170 6.53 11.95 2.99
CA MET A 170 6.85 10.54 3.21
C MET A 170 5.76 9.65 2.63
N MET A 171 6.12 8.50 2.10
CA MET A 171 5.15 7.52 1.65
C MET A 171 5.27 6.22 2.45
N PHE A 172 4.14 5.75 2.98
CA PHE A 172 4.02 4.40 3.49
C PHE A 172 3.72 3.46 2.32
N LEU A 173 4.63 2.55 2.07
CA LEU A 173 4.46 1.46 1.12
C LEU A 173 3.76 0.32 1.85
N GLY A 174 2.59 -0.06 1.41
CA GLY A 174 1.77 -1.12 2.04
C GLY A 174 2.53 -2.44 2.21
N ASP A 175 1.93 -3.39 2.90
CA ASP A 175 2.60 -4.63 3.31
C ASP A 175 3.05 -5.52 2.15
N ASN A 176 2.43 -5.38 0.99
CA ASN A 176 2.67 -6.22 -0.19
C ASN A 176 3.34 -5.47 -1.36
N TRP A 177 3.94 -4.32 -1.09
CA TRP A 177 4.58 -3.52 -2.15
C TRP A 177 5.84 -4.15 -2.73
N ILE A 178 6.46 -5.05 -1.99
CA ILE A 178 7.73 -5.68 -2.36
C ILE A 178 7.52 -6.61 -3.56
N GLY A 179 8.23 -6.33 -4.64
CA GLY A 179 8.10 -7.06 -5.89
C GLY A 179 6.96 -6.59 -6.79
N ILE A 180 6.21 -5.59 -6.37
CA ILE A 180 5.13 -5.00 -7.15
C ILE A 180 5.45 -3.56 -7.56
N GLU A 181 6.57 -3.11 -7.53
CA GLU A 181 7.15 -1.81 -7.92
C GLU A 181 6.14 -0.82 -8.56
N PRO A 182 5.25 -0.20 -7.77
CA PRO A 182 4.12 0.57 -8.30
C PRO A 182 4.56 1.77 -9.14
N TYR A 183 5.80 2.19 -8.98
CA TYR A 183 6.36 3.36 -9.65
C TYR A 183 7.53 2.99 -10.56
N GLY A 184 8.14 1.83 -10.38
CA GLY A 184 9.25 1.33 -11.19
C GLY A 184 10.33 2.39 -11.44
N LYS A 185 10.70 2.54 -12.70
CA LYS A 185 11.72 3.50 -13.13
C LYS A 185 11.38 4.98 -12.90
N TYR A 186 10.11 5.28 -12.65
CA TYR A 186 9.64 6.65 -12.43
C TYR A 186 9.70 7.09 -10.97
N PHE A 187 10.07 6.20 -10.04
CA PHE A 187 10.02 6.47 -8.61
C PHE A 187 10.77 7.74 -8.20
N GLY A 188 11.98 7.96 -8.72
CA GLY A 188 12.77 9.14 -8.43
C GLY A 188 12.14 10.47 -8.88
N GLU A 189 11.18 10.44 -9.80
CA GLU A 189 10.51 11.64 -10.27
C GLU A 189 9.45 12.17 -9.29
N ILE A 190 9.02 11.34 -8.34
CA ILE A 190 8.01 11.72 -7.34
C ILE A 190 8.56 12.81 -6.42
N GLY A 191 9.84 12.69 -6.03
CA GLY A 191 10.49 13.65 -5.15
C GLY A 191 10.17 13.44 -3.67
N LEU A 192 9.87 12.22 -3.25
CA LEU A 192 9.67 11.89 -1.83
C LEU A 192 10.94 12.14 -1.02
N ASP A 193 10.77 12.64 0.21
CA ASP A 193 11.87 12.78 1.16
C ASP A 193 12.17 11.45 1.86
N ALA A 194 11.14 10.68 2.13
CA ALA A 194 11.26 9.42 2.84
C ALA A 194 10.24 8.37 2.41
N VAL A 195 10.57 7.13 2.73
CA VAL A 195 9.65 5.99 2.62
C VAL A 195 9.64 5.20 3.91
N VAL A 196 8.49 4.63 4.25
CA VAL A 196 8.32 3.69 5.34
C VAL A 196 7.68 2.42 4.83
N GLY A 197 8.20 1.28 5.21
CA GLY A 197 7.68 -0.03 4.83
C GLY A 197 7.53 -0.96 6.02
N SER A 198 6.63 -1.93 5.90
CA SER A 198 6.43 -2.95 6.93
C SER A 198 7.55 -3.97 6.93
N VAL A 199 8.05 -4.28 8.12
CA VAL A 199 9.15 -5.22 8.31
C VAL A 199 8.63 -6.52 8.89
N GLY A 200 8.37 -7.49 8.03
CA GLY A 200 8.01 -8.85 8.45
C GLY A 200 9.23 -9.74 8.71
N ASN A 201 10.37 -9.40 8.11
CA ASN A 201 11.60 -10.19 8.22
C ASN A 201 12.83 -9.38 7.76
N GLY A 202 14.02 -9.98 7.87
CA GLY A 202 15.27 -9.31 7.50
C GLY A 202 15.42 -8.99 6.02
N THR A 203 14.77 -9.75 5.14
CA THR A 203 14.78 -9.47 3.70
C THR A 203 13.99 -8.21 3.41
N THR A 204 12.81 -8.07 4.00
CA THR A 204 11.96 -6.89 3.87
C THR A 204 12.69 -5.62 4.33
N LEU A 205 13.34 -5.69 5.50
CA LEU A 205 14.12 -4.56 6.01
C LEU A 205 15.21 -4.13 5.04
N ARG A 206 15.95 -5.09 4.50
CA ARG A 206 17.00 -4.80 3.50
C ARG A 206 16.44 -4.13 2.27
N MET A 207 15.29 -4.60 1.77
CA MET A 207 14.65 -4.01 0.59
C MET A 207 14.23 -2.57 0.85
N ILE A 208 13.70 -2.26 2.02
CA ILE A 208 13.36 -0.89 2.43
C ILE A 208 14.64 -0.03 2.46
N SER A 209 15.70 -0.51 3.09
CA SER A 209 16.96 0.23 3.22
C SER A 209 17.66 0.48 1.88
N GLU A 210 17.29 -0.23 0.83
CA GLU A 210 17.87 -0.10 -0.53
C GLU A 210 17.02 0.77 -1.47
N ILE A 211 15.90 1.32 -1.01
CA ILE A 211 15.06 2.20 -1.84
C ILE A 211 15.84 3.46 -2.20
N PRO A 212 16.05 3.72 -3.49
CA PRO A 212 16.82 4.87 -3.93
C PRO A 212 15.99 6.15 -3.95
N HIS A 213 16.67 7.29 -4.11
CA HIS A 213 16.08 8.60 -4.35
C HIS A 213 15.26 9.16 -3.18
N VAL A 214 15.53 8.73 -1.96
CA VAL A 214 14.96 9.27 -0.72
C VAL A 214 16.07 9.71 0.23
N LYS A 215 15.79 10.66 1.12
CA LYS A 215 16.75 11.15 2.10
C LYS A 215 16.95 10.14 3.23
N TYR A 216 15.86 9.47 3.64
CA TYR A 216 15.90 8.47 4.70
C TYR A 216 14.81 7.40 4.52
N THR A 217 15.04 6.28 5.17
CA THR A 217 14.16 5.11 5.14
C THR A 217 13.70 4.75 6.55
N GLU A 218 12.48 4.28 6.68
CA GLU A 218 11.89 3.86 7.96
C GLU A 218 11.35 2.44 7.87
N GLY A 219 11.71 1.62 8.84
CA GLY A 219 11.14 0.29 9.02
C GLY A 219 10.01 0.33 10.05
N ARG A 220 8.80 -0.07 9.66
CA ARG A 220 7.68 -0.24 10.57
C ARG A 220 7.58 -1.70 11.00
N PHE A 221 7.69 -1.94 12.30
CA PHE A 221 7.57 -3.26 12.86
C PHE A 221 6.13 -3.62 13.20
N LEU A 222 5.83 -4.88 13.08
CA LEU A 222 4.66 -5.48 13.69
C LEU A 222 4.96 -5.79 15.17
N PRO A 223 3.96 -5.86 16.05
CA PRO A 223 2.54 -5.80 15.69
C PRO A 223 2.09 -4.40 15.32
N TYR A 224 1.16 -4.33 14.37
CA TYR A 224 0.35 -3.14 14.21
C TYR A 224 -0.58 -3.00 15.41
N PHE A 225 -0.89 -1.79 15.81
CA PHE A 225 -1.88 -1.54 16.86
C PHE A 225 -3.30 -1.74 16.32
N PHE A 226 -3.58 -2.96 15.83
CA PHE A 226 -4.87 -3.35 15.27
C PHE A 226 -5.57 -4.37 16.16
N PRO A 227 -6.90 -4.46 16.08
CA PRO A 227 -7.68 -5.37 16.94
C PRO A 227 -7.35 -6.85 16.80
N ASP A 228 -6.75 -7.27 15.71
CA ASP A 228 -6.29 -8.65 15.51
C ASP A 228 -5.08 -9.03 16.38
N THR A 229 -4.34 -8.04 16.87
CA THR A 229 -3.25 -8.22 17.82
C THR A 229 -3.61 -7.66 19.21
N PHE A 230 -4.34 -6.54 19.25
CA PHE A 230 -4.67 -5.80 20.50
C PHE A 230 -6.13 -6.04 20.89
N TYR A 231 -6.44 -7.24 21.38
CA TYR A 231 -7.76 -7.60 21.89
C TYR A 231 -7.68 -8.14 23.33
N GLU A 232 -8.78 -8.09 24.04
CA GLU A 232 -8.86 -8.56 25.43
C GLU A 232 -8.47 -10.04 25.55
N GLY A 233 -7.55 -10.34 26.44
CA GLY A 233 -7.02 -11.70 26.65
C GLY A 233 -5.79 -12.06 25.81
N ASN A 234 -5.37 -11.20 24.85
CA ASN A 234 -4.11 -11.37 24.14
C ASN A 234 -2.97 -10.60 24.82
N ASP A 235 -1.74 -11.04 24.57
CA ASP A 235 -0.51 -10.33 24.98
C ASP A 235 0.30 -9.88 23.75
N PRO A 236 0.10 -8.66 23.26
CA PRO A 236 0.80 -8.15 22.09
C PRO A 236 2.31 -8.04 22.27
N THR A 237 2.81 -8.10 23.52
CA THR A 237 4.25 -8.06 23.84
C THR A 237 4.98 -9.27 23.28
N ILE A 238 4.32 -10.43 23.22
CA ILE A 238 4.92 -11.66 22.67
C ILE A 238 5.26 -11.46 21.19
N GLU A 239 4.31 -10.98 20.41
CA GLU A 239 4.50 -10.75 18.99
C GLU A 239 5.50 -9.62 18.73
N ALA A 240 5.43 -8.53 19.50
CA ALA A 240 6.39 -7.45 19.45
C ALA A 240 7.82 -7.94 19.69
N THR A 241 8.01 -8.80 20.69
CA THR A 241 9.33 -9.38 21.02
C THR A 241 9.87 -10.21 19.86
N LEU A 242 9.07 -11.08 19.28
CA LEU A 242 9.48 -11.89 18.13
C LEU A 242 9.84 -11.03 16.92
N ASN A 243 9.05 -10.01 16.66
CA ASN A 243 9.29 -9.04 15.61
C ASN A 243 10.61 -8.29 15.81
N TRP A 244 10.81 -7.76 17.01
CA TRP A 244 12.04 -7.04 17.35
C TRP A 244 13.29 -7.91 17.22
N LEU A 245 13.27 -9.13 17.73
CA LEU A 245 14.39 -10.06 17.58
C LEU A 245 14.74 -10.34 16.11
N THR A 246 13.74 -10.43 15.24
CA THR A 246 13.94 -10.62 13.81
C THR A 246 14.53 -9.38 13.16
N ALA A 247 13.97 -8.22 13.45
CA ALA A 247 14.39 -6.94 12.92
C ALA A 247 15.79 -6.54 13.37
N ARG A 248 16.11 -6.70 14.65
CA ARG A 248 17.41 -6.39 15.24
C ARG A 248 18.57 -7.11 14.53
N ARG A 249 18.39 -8.38 14.17
CA ARG A 249 19.39 -9.13 13.39
C ARG A 249 19.59 -8.57 11.98
N ALA A 250 18.56 -8.05 11.40
CA ALA A 250 18.62 -7.45 10.05
C ALA A 250 19.24 -6.06 10.07
N ILE A 251 18.92 -5.23 11.06
CA ILE A 251 19.45 -3.88 11.25
C ILE A 251 20.98 -3.91 11.36
N LEU A 252 21.53 -4.88 12.09
CA LEU A 252 22.98 -5.05 12.22
C LEU A 252 23.71 -5.32 10.89
N ARG A 253 22.98 -5.78 9.87
CA ARG A 253 23.56 -6.07 8.54
C ARG A 253 23.29 -4.94 7.55
N LYS A 254 22.14 -4.33 7.61
CA LYS A 254 21.73 -3.24 6.74
C LYS A 254 20.73 -2.34 7.48
N PRO A 255 21.20 -1.21 8.01
CA PRO A 255 20.35 -0.33 8.78
C PRO A 255 19.31 0.37 7.88
N VAL A 256 18.18 0.68 8.46
CA VAL A 256 17.31 1.77 8.06
C VAL A 256 17.59 2.97 8.94
N ASP A 257 17.23 4.17 8.52
CA ASP A 257 17.51 5.39 9.26
C ASP A 257 16.62 5.57 10.49
N ARG A 258 15.41 5.03 10.41
CA ARG A 258 14.40 5.08 11.47
C ARG A 258 13.67 3.76 11.61
N ILE A 259 13.22 3.47 12.81
CA ILE A 259 12.39 2.31 13.13
C ILE A 259 11.24 2.73 14.04
N GLY A 260 10.14 2.01 13.96
CA GLY A 260 8.98 2.27 14.81
C GLY A 260 7.90 1.22 14.69
N TYR A 261 7.00 1.25 15.64
CA TYR A 261 5.75 0.52 15.58
C TYR A 261 4.68 1.41 14.98
N GLY A 262 3.71 0.82 14.26
CA GLY A 262 2.64 1.56 13.61
C GLY A 262 1.26 1.13 14.09
N GLY A 263 0.26 2.01 13.96
CA GLY A 263 -1.13 1.71 14.27
C GLY A 263 -1.80 2.73 15.18
N TYR A 264 -2.78 2.27 15.95
CA TYR A 264 -3.62 3.14 16.78
C TYR A 264 -3.15 3.13 18.22
N LEU A 265 -2.57 4.22 18.69
CA LEU A 265 -2.09 4.38 20.07
C LEU A 265 -3.20 4.12 21.12
N SER A 266 -4.45 4.45 20.80
CA SER A 266 -5.59 4.19 21.67
C SER A 266 -5.81 2.70 21.98
N LEU A 267 -5.34 1.81 21.11
CA LEU A 267 -5.32 0.37 21.40
C LEU A 267 -4.11 0.01 22.25
N ALA A 268 -2.93 0.48 21.92
CA ALA A 268 -1.68 0.17 22.62
C ALA A 268 -1.75 0.54 24.10
N TYR A 269 -2.32 1.69 24.46
CA TYR A 269 -2.47 2.14 25.85
C TYR A 269 -3.30 1.23 26.74
N LYS A 270 -4.10 0.33 26.17
CA LYS A 270 -4.82 -0.69 26.94
C LYS A 270 -3.94 -1.85 27.39
N PHE A 271 -2.67 -1.89 26.94
CA PHE A 271 -1.73 -2.96 27.19
C PHE A 271 -0.41 -2.40 27.79
N PRO A 272 -0.38 -2.07 29.10
CA PRO A 272 0.77 -1.43 29.73
C PRO A 272 2.09 -2.18 29.51
N LYS A 273 2.09 -3.51 29.62
CA LYS A 273 3.29 -4.33 29.37
C LYS A 273 3.88 -4.13 27.97
N PHE A 274 3.01 -3.91 26.98
CA PHE A 274 3.45 -3.63 25.63
C PHE A 274 4.09 -2.24 25.55
N VAL A 275 3.52 -1.24 26.23
CA VAL A 275 4.08 0.13 26.28
C VAL A 275 5.46 0.09 26.93
N ASP A 276 5.60 -0.53 28.12
CA ASP A 276 6.89 -0.69 28.81
C ASP A 276 7.93 -1.41 27.92
N TYR A 277 7.49 -2.41 27.15
CA TYR A 277 8.37 -3.10 26.22
C TYR A 277 8.85 -2.20 25.08
N ILE A 278 7.98 -1.36 24.53
CA ILE A 278 8.36 -0.44 23.45
C ILE A 278 9.34 0.63 23.96
N GLU A 279 9.13 1.16 25.16
CA GLU A 279 10.08 2.08 25.79
C GLU A 279 11.47 1.44 25.91
N LYS A 280 11.52 0.21 26.41
CA LYS A 280 12.77 -0.54 26.50
C LYS A 280 13.45 -0.75 25.14
N VAL A 281 12.68 -1.06 24.09
CA VAL A 281 13.22 -1.24 22.72
C VAL A 281 13.73 0.08 22.14
N ALA A 282 13.10 1.21 22.50
CA ALA A 282 13.53 2.52 22.06
C ALA A 282 14.88 2.95 22.65
N ASP A 283 15.23 2.42 23.84
CA ASP A 283 16.49 2.69 24.52
C ASP A 283 17.63 1.79 24.03
N GLU A 284 17.35 0.67 23.38
CA GLU A 284 18.35 -0.25 22.79
C GLU A 284 18.93 0.24 21.46
#